data_e537d0bd8514b35fb3357158e7926207
#
_entry.id   e537d0bd8514b35fb3357158e7926207
#
_cell.length_a   1.000
_cell.length_b   1.000
_cell.length_c   1.000
_cell.angle_alpha   90.00
_cell.angle_beta   90.00
_cell.angle_gamma   90.00
#
_symmetry.space_group_name_H-M   'P 1'
#
loop_
_entity.id
_entity.type
_entity.pdbx_description
1 polymer ?
#
loop_
_entity_poly.entity_id
_entity_poly.type
_entity_poly.pdbx_seq_one_letter_code
_entity_poly.pdbx_strand_id
1 'polypeptide(L)'
;MGVLPAATGQMTLRHLVETAQLGKHGLLSEITGDEVVITDVMHDSRQVAVGALFCCVDGENEDGHAFAEQAIRSGATALLVNHVLPVDAPQVVVRDVRMSMGLMAAALRNYPSTRMHVVGITGTNGKTTTAHLLAEILRSHGWKTEVIGTLTGARTTPESTDLQRLLSVFEGNGVEAVVMEVTSHALELYRVAGTTFEVSVFTNLSQDHLDFHLTMEKYFAAKAKLFTNEYSKCGVVNRDDVHGQLLLDTMTIDSMSFGISDVASVLMDARHLEFDIDGVLMSAHLGGQFNVMNSLAAVSAARALGISLTEIAEGLSRATAVPGRFESVDAGQSFEVIVDYAHTPDALERVLDSSRSLMSETGKLLVVFGCGGDRDMEKRQPMGEIAGAKADVVIITSDNPRSESGAEIALQINAGVRASDSHKVLCTELDRRAAIGIAFSIAQPGDVVVIAGKGHENTQTIGTEIFPFNDAQVARELLGAQS
;
A
#
# COMPACT_ATOMS: atom_id res chain seq x y z
N MET A 1 -17.57 -6.20 -6.08
CA MET A 1 -16.55 -6.87 -6.91
C MET A 1 -17.24 -8.00 -7.68
N GLY A 2 -17.19 -7.97 -9.03
CA GLY A 2 -17.69 -9.08 -9.84
C GLY A 2 -16.81 -10.32 -9.61
N VAL A 3 -17.41 -11.51 -9.72
CA VAL A 3 -16.68 -12.79 -9.64
C VAL A 3 -15.64 -12.80 -10.76
N LEU A 4 -14.36 -12.87 -10.43
CA LEU A 4 -13.30 -13.04 -11.43
C LEU A 4 -13.50 -14.37 -12.17
N PRO A 5 -13.25 -14.44 -13.49
CA PRO A 5 -13.44 -15.66 -14.28
C PRO A 5 -12.58 -16.82 -13.72
N ALA A 6 -13.10 -18.05 -13.88
CA ALA A 6 -12.38 -19.25 -13.49
C ALA A 6 -11.05 -19.38 -14.25
N ALA A 7 -10.10 -20.12 -13.67
CA ALA A 7 -8.82 -20.38 -14.30
C ALA A 7 -8.99 -21.08 -15.66
N THR A 8 -8.15 -20.72 -16.63
CA THR A 8 -8.13 -21.37 -17.95
C THR A 8 -7.39 -22.72 -17.95
N GLY A 9 -6.70 -23.07 -16.84
CA GLY A 9 -5.93 -24.30 -16.68
C GLY A 9 -6.68 -25.35 -15.86
N GLN A 10 -6.56 -26.63 -16.31
CA GLN A 10 -6.95 -27.79 -15.53
C GLN A 10 -5.76 -28.72 -15.40
N MET A 11 -5.45 -29.21 -14.21
CA MET A 11 -4.35 -30.13 -13.96
C MET A 11 -4.78 -31.21 -12.99
N THR A 12 -4.20 -32.42 -13.09
CA THR A 12 -4.35 -33.38 -11.99
C THR A 12 -3.64 -32.85 -10.75
N LEU A 13 -4.10 -33.24 -9.57
CA LEU A 13 -3.53 -32.79 -8.31
C LEU A 13 -2.01 -33.10 -8.22
N ARG A 14 -1.62 -34.32 -8.67
CA ARG A 14 -0.20 -34.70 -8.77
C ARG A 14 0.60 -33.74 -9.65
N HIS A 15 0.11 -33.50 -10.86
CA HIS A 15 0.80 -32.63 -11.82
C HIS A 15 0.91 -31.19 -11.30
N LEU A 16 -0.12 -30.69 -10.60
CA LEU A 16 -0.12 -29.36 -9.98
C LEU A 16 0.93 -29.27 -8.87
N VAL A 17 1.04 -30.28 -7.99
CA VAL A 17 2.06 -30.35 -6.93
C VAL A 17 3.47 -30.39 -7.50
N GLU A 18 3.68 -31.16 -8.58
CA GLU A 18 4.97 -31.24 -9.26
C GLU A 18 5.34 -29.93 -9.96
N THR A 19 4.40 -29.32 -10.68
CA THR A 19 4.59 -28.03 -11.38
C THR A 19 4.88 -26.90 -10.39
N ALA A 20 4.17 -26.87 -9.25
CA ALA A 20 4.43 -25.94 -8.14
C ALA A 20 5.74 -26.24 -7.39
N GLN A 21 6.43 -27.33 -7.72
CA GLN A 21 7.71 -27.73 -7.14
C GLN A 21 7.72 -27.87 -5.60
N LEU A 22 6.60 -28.23 -4.99
CA LEU A 22 6.47 -28.28 -3.53
C LEU A 22 7.50 -29.18 -2.86
N GLY A 23 7.88 -30.30 -3.53
CA GLY A 23 8.94 -31.18 -3.05
C GLY A 23 10.33 -30.51 -3.04
N LYS A 24 10.67 -29.71 -4.06
CA LYS A 24 11.94 -28.98 -4.13
C LYS A 24 12.04 -27.87 -3.08
N HIS A 25 10.91 -27.22 -2.76
CA HIS A 25 10.81 -26.24 -1.69
C HIS A 25 10.80 -26.87 -0.28
N GLY A 26 10.81 -28.22 -0.17
CA GLY A 26 10.72 -28.94 1.09
C GLY A 26 9.37 -28.75 1.80
N LEU A 27 8.33 -28.38 1.07
CA LEU A 27 7.00 -28.11 1.61
C LEU A 27 6.13 -29.37 1.67
N LEU A 28 6.22 -30.25 0.67
CA LEU A 28 5.37 -31.46 0.56
C LEU A 28 5.73 -32.49 1.64
N SER A 29 4.72 -32.97 2.35
CA SER A 29 4.83 -34.09 3.29
C SER A 29 4.15 -35.35 2.74
N GLU A 30 2.90 -35.23 2.23
CA GLU A 30 2.11 -36.34 1.74
C GLU A 30 1.09 -35.87 0.70
N ILE A 31 0.67 -36.77 -0.19
CA ILE A 31 -0.42 -36.55 -1.15
C ILE A 31 -1.29 -37.81 -1.24
N THR A 32 -2.61 -37.64 -1.21
CA THR A 32 -3.58 -38.72 -1.40
C THR A 32 -4.57 -38.38 -2.51
N GLY A 33 -5.05 -39.37 -3.28
CA GLY A 33 -6.06 -39.18 -4.32
C GLY A 33 -5.59 -38.25 -5.46
N ASP A 34 -4.38 -38.42 -5.92
CA ASP A 34 -3.59 -37.54 -6.77
C ASP A 34 -4.04 -37.39 -8.23
N GLU A 35 -4.97 -38.25 -8.69
CA GLU A 35 -5.51 -38.24 -10.07
C GLU A 35 -6.71 -37.28 -10.26
N VAL A 36 -7.22 -36.66 -9.19
CA VAL A 36 -8.34 -35.70 -9.31
C VAL A 36 -7.91 -34.44 -10.05
N VAL A 37 -8.84 -33.88 -10.84
CA VAL A 37 -8.60 -32.68 -11.64
C VAL A 37 -8.91 -31.43 -10.81
N ILE A 38 -7.96 -30.52 -10.75
CA ILE A 38 -8.08 -29.21 -10.09
C ILE A 38 -8.30 -28.13 -11.14
N THR A 39 -9.32 -27.31 -10.92
CA THR A 39 -9.71 -26.20 -11.81
C THR A 39 -9.43 -24.82 -11.20
N ASP A 40 -9.29 -24.72 -9.88
CA ASP A 40 -8.95 -23.49 -9.18
C ASP A 40 -8.28 -23.79 -7.82
N VAL A 41 -7.60 -22.78 -7.24
CA VAL A 41 -7.01 -22.81 -5.90
C VAL A 41 -7.66 -21.70 -5.07
N MET A 42 -8.30 -22.05 -3.96
CA MET A 42 -9.17 -21.14 -3.20
C MET A 42 -8.92 -21.25 -1.70
N HIS A 43 -9.02 -20.13 -0.99
CA HIS A 43 -8.85 -20.06 0.47
C HIS A 43 -10.09 -19.58 1.23
N ASP A 44 -11.09 -19.02 0.53
CA ASP A 44 -12.36 -18.59 1.13
C ASP A 44 -13.44 -19.65 0.89
N SER A 45 -13.87 -20.31 1.96
CA SER A 45 -14.88 -21.40 1.91
C SER A 45 -16.24 -20.95 1.35
N ARG A 46 -16.54 -19.65 1.40
CA ARG A 46 -17.78 -19.05 0.87
C ARG A 46 -17.79 -18.91 -0.65
N GLN A 47 -16.61 -18.94 -1.26
CA GLN A 47 -16.40 -18.75 -2.70
C GLN A 47 -16.01 -20.05 -3.43
N VAL A 48 -15.94 -21.17 -2.72
CA VAL A 48 -15.52 -22.45 -3.30
C VAL A 48 -16.41 -22.84 -4.49
N ALA A 49 -15.75 -23.17 -5.61
CA ALA A 49 -16.38 -23.68 -6.82
C ALA A 49 -16.07 -25.16 -7.04
N VAL A 50 -16.87 -25.81 -7.89
CA VAL A 50 -16.66 -27.22 -8.27
C VAL A 50 -15.29 -27.39 -8.94
N GLY A 51 -14.51 -28.37 -8.48
CA GLY A 51 -13.16 -28.65 -8.97
C GLY A 51 -12.06 -27.89 -8.24
N ALA A 52 -12.38 -27.08 -7.23
CA ALA A 52 -11.37 -26.31 -6.49
C ALA A 52 -10.51 -27.19 -5.56
N LEU A 53 -9.24 -26.81 -5.43
CA LEU A 53 -8.40 -27.14 -4.29
C LEU A 53 -8.66 -26.10 -3.20
N PHE A 54 -9.25 -26.53 -2.08
CA PHE A 54 -9.48 -25.63 -0.95
C PHE A 54 -8.29 -25.65 0.00
N CYS A 55 -7.73 -24.46 0.29
CA CYS A 55 -6.57 -24.27 1.16
C CYS A 55 -7.02 -23.96 2.59
N CYS A 56 -6.79 -24.88 3.50
CA CYS A 56 -7.09 -24.74 4.93
C CYS A 56 -6.04 -23.88 5.62
N VAL A 57 -6.18 -22.56 5.49
CA VAL A 57 -5.24 -21.59 6.05
C VAL A 57 -5.51 -21.41 7.54
N ASP A 58 -4.47 -21.54 8.35
CA ASP A 58 -4.49 -21.17 9.76
C ASP A 58 -4.46 -19.63 9.89
N GLY A 59 -5.58 -19.06 10.30
CA GLY A 59 -5.81 -17.60 10.42
C GLY A 59 -5.72 -17.13 11.87
N GLU A 60 -5.61 -15.82 12.08
CA GLU A 60 -5.52 -15.21 13.41
C GLU A 60 -6.79 -15.44 14.27
N ASN A 61 -7.96 -15.44 13.63
CA ASN A 61 -9.24 -15.54 14.33
C ASN A 61 -9.94 -16.90 14.12
N GLU A 62 -9.68 -17.57 13.02
CA GLU A 62 -10.35 -18.83 12.64
C GLU A 62 -9.36 -19.76 11.93
N ASP A 63 -9.42 -21.04 12.28
CA ASP A 63 -8.68 -22.09 11.60
C ASP A 63 -9.44 -22.57 10.35
N GLY A 64 -8.83 -22.40 9.18
CA GLY A 64 -9.39 -22.83 7.90
C GLY A 64 -9.70 -24.33 7.81
N HIS A 65 -9.05 -25.17 8.62
CA HIS A 65 -9.30 -26.60 8.70
C HIS A 65 -10.73 -26.91 9.19
N ALA A 66 -11.30 -26.05 10.04
CA ALA A 66 -12.69 -26.19 10.49
C ALA A 66 -13.71 -26.06 9.35
N PHE A 67 -13.36 -25.46 8.23
CA PHE A 67 -14.25 -25.29 7.06
C PHE A 67 -14.06 -26.36 5.98
N ALA A 68 -13.19 -27.35 6.18
CA ALA A 68 -12.88 -28.39 5.18
C ALA A 68 -14.12 -29.14 4.69
N GLU A 69 -14.97 -29.63 5.60
CA GLU A 69 -16.22 -30.31 5.23
C GLU A 69 -17.21 -29.41 4.47
N GLN A 70 -17.28 -28.13 4.86
CA GLN A 70 -18.11 -27.16 4.15
C GLN A 70 -17.60 -26.95 2.73
N ALA A 71 -16.29 -26.79 2.57
CA ALA A 71 -15.65 -26.61 1.26
C ALA A 71 -15.91 -27.81 0.35
N ILE A 72 -15.79 -29.05 0.87
CA ILE A 72 -16.11 -30.28 0.12
C ILE A 72 -17.58 -30.28 -0.31
N ARG A 73 -18.51 -29.96 0.61
CA ARG A 73 -19.94 -29.85 0.26
C ARG A 73 -20.23 -28.77 -0.78
N SER A 74 -19.43 -27.74 -0.83
CA SER A 74 -19.53 -26.64 -1.81
C SER A 74 -18.86 -26.97 -3.16
N GLY A 75 -18.17 -28.12 -3.27
CA GLY A 75 -17.58 -28.59 -4.53
C GLY A 75 -16.06 -28.63 -4.57
N ALA A 76 -15.36 -28.40 -3.45
CA ALA A 76 -13.93 -28.63 -3.41
C ALA A 76 -13.62 -30.10 -3.71
N THR A 77 -12.68 -30.34 -4.63
CA THR A 77 -12.30 -31.69 -5.07
C THR A 77 -11.12 -32.24 -4.27
N ALA A 78 -10.30 -31.34 -3.70
CA ALA A 78 -9.18 -31.68 -2.84
C ALA A 78 -8.94 -30.59 -1.79
N LEU A 79 -8.14 -30.91 -0.78
CA LEU A 79 -7.74 -30.02 0.30
C LEU A 79 -6.22 -29.84 0.32
N LEU A 80 -5.76 -28.61 0.60
CA LEU A 80 -4.38 -28.31 0.99
C LEU A 80 -4.36 -28.03 2.49
N VAL A 81 -3.63 -28.85 3.25
CA VAL A 81 -3.68 -28.89 4.72
C VAL A 81 -2.28 -28.97 5.32
N ASN A 82 -2.10 -28.61 6.59
CA ASN A 82 -0.85 -28.81 7.33
C ASN A 82 -0.80 -30.14 8.13
N HIS A 83 -1.92 -30.83 8.28
CA HIS A 83 -2.05 -32.17 8.85
C HIS A 83 -3.23 -32.91 8.22
N VAL A 84 -3.20 -34.24 8.25
CA VAL A 84 -4.29 -35.07 7.69
C VAL A 84 -5.60 -34.85 8.45
N LEU A 85 -6.66 -34.56 7.72
CA LEU A 85 -8.01 -34.42 8.25
C LEU A 85 -8.80 -35.73 8.08
N PRO A 86 -9.71 -36.08 9.02
CA PRO A 86 -10.55 -37.29 8.95
C PRO A 86 -11.76 -37.07 8.02
N VAL A 87 -11.51 -36.70 6.76
CA VAL A 87 -12.52 -36.43 5.73
C VAL A 87 -12.28 -37.31 4.50
N ASP A 88 -13.33 -37.69 3.81
CA ASP A 88 -13.27 -38.52 2.58
C ASP A 88 -13.04 -37.59 1.36
N ALA A 89 -11.82 -37.04 1.25
CA ALA A 89 -11.41 -36.20 0.13
C ALA A 89 -9.88 -36.31 -0.07
N PRO A 90 -9.38 -36.18 -1.31
CA PRO A 90 -7.95 -36.04 -1.60
C PRO A 90 -7.31 -34.90 -0.80
N GLN A 91 -6.11 -35.13 -0.27
CA GLN A 91 -5.40 -34.14 0.54
C GLN A 91 -3.94 -34.02 0.09
N VAL A 92 -3.44 -32.78 0.06
CA VAL A 92 -2.01 -32.45 -0.02
C VAL A 92 -1.60 -31.91 1.34
N VAL A 93 -0.78 -32.66 2.04
CA VAL A 93 -0.25 -32.29 3.37
C VAL A 93 1.07 -31.55 3.17
N VAL A 94 1.14 -30.33 3.67
CA VAL A 94 2.30 -29.44 3.50
C VAL A 94 2.73 -28.83 4.82
N ARG A 95 3.98 -28.37 4.89
CA ARG A 95 4.52 -27.72 6.09
C ARG A 95 4.01 -26.29 6.25
N ASP A 96 3.72 -25.61 5.15
CA ASP A 96 3.21 -24.23 5.10
C ASP A 96 2.13 -24.12 4.02
N VAL A 97 0.89 -23.98 4.46
CA VAL A 97 -0.28 -23.87 3.58
C VAL A 97 -0.26 -22.55 2.81
N ARG A 98 0.14 -21.42 3.46
CA ARG A 98 0.12 -20.10 2.83
C ARG A 98 1.12 -20.00 1.68
N MET A 99 2.35 -20.46 1.90
CA MET A 99 3.37 -20.51 0.85
C MET A 99 2.96 -21.46 -0.27
N SER A 100 2.51 -22.66 0.08
CA SER A 100 2.12 -23.70 -0.89
C SER A 100 0.94 -23.27 -1.76
N MET A 101 -0.08 -22.62 -1.19
CA MET A 101 -1.25 -22.18 -1.95
C MET A 101 -0.88 -21.14 -3.03
N GLY A 102 0.06 -20.23 -2.73
CA GLY A 102 0.54 -19.24 -3.69
C GLY A 102 1.28 -19.88 -4.86
N LEU A 103 2.21 -20.80 -4.57
CA LEU A 103 2.94 -21.56 -5.58
C LEU A 103 2.01 -22.40 -6.46
N MET A 104 1.02 -23.09 -5.87
CA MET A 104 0.05 -23.88 -6.60
C MET A 104 -0.91 -23.01 -7.43
N ALA A 105 -1.34 -21.87 -6.91
CA ALA A 105 -2.17 -20.92 -7.66
C ALA A 105 -1.44 -20.34 -8.87
N ALA A 106 -0.14 -20.03 -8.73
CA ALA A 106 0.71 -19.57 -9.83
C ALA A 106 0.91 -20.68 -10.87
N ALA A 107 1.22 -21.89 -10.43
CA ALA A 107 1.44 -23.06 -11.31
C ALA A 107 0.19 -23.39 -12.13
N LEU A 108 -1.00 -23.42 -11.50
CA LEU A 108 -2.27 -23.70 -12.18
C LEU A 108 -2.56 -22.67 -13.30
N ARG A 109 -2.08 -21.44 -13.15
CA ARG A 109 -2.22 -20.33 -14.11
C ARG A 109 -0.99 -20.13 -14.98
N ASN A 110 -0.09 -21.13 -14.99
CA ASN A 110 1.14 -21.10 -15.80
C ASN A 110 2.00 -19.85 -15.54
N TYR A 111 2.13 -19.43 -14.25
CA TYR A 111 3.00 -18.34 -13.80
C TYR A 111 2.80 -17.01 -14.55
N PRO A 112 1.63 -16.35 -14.45
CA PRO A 112 1.30 -15.17 -15.26
C PRO A 112 2.29 -14.01 -15.08
N SER A 113 2.88 -13.85 -13.88
CA SER A 113 3.88 -12.80 -13.62
C SER A 113 5.16 -12.92 -14.44
N THR A 114 5.45 -14.09 -15.02
CA THR A 114 6.65 -14.29 -15.86
C THR A 114 6.46 -13.83 -17.31
N ARG A 115 5.23 -13.46 -17.69
CA ARG A 115 4.86 -13.03 -19.04
C ARG A 115 4.45 -11.57 -19.14
N MET A 116 4.61 -10.83 -18.05
CA MET A 116 4.36 -9.39 -17.94
C MET A 116 5.52 -8.73 -17.17
N HIS A 117 5.71 -7.44 -17.34
CA HIS A 117 6.63 -6.65 -16.53
C HIS A 117 5.98 -6.36 -15.16
N VAL A 118 6.27 -7.17 -14.14
CA VAL A 118 5.69 -6.97 -12.80
C VAL A 118 6.68 -6.22 -11.93
N VAL A 119 6.26 -5.05 -11.40
CA VAL A 119 7.06 -4.22 -10.48
C VAL A 119 6.43 -4.23 -9.10
N GLY A 120 7.20 -4.61 -8.08
CA GLY A 120 6.79 -4.61 -6.68
C GLY A 120 7.35 -3.40 -5.93
N ILE A 121 6.51 -2.63 -5.24
CA ILE A 121 6.94 -1.45 -4.48
C ILE A 121 6.68 -1.68 -3.00
N THR A 122 7.73 -1.66 -2.18
CA THR A 122 7.64 -1.77 -0.73
C THR A 122 8.31 -0.59 -0.03
N GLY A 123 7.99 -0.42 1.23
CA GLY A 123 8.45 0.64 2.12
C GLY A 123 7.39 0.99 3.15
N THR A 124 7.69 1.89 4.09
CA THR A 124 6.67 2.41 5.00
C THR A 124 5.80 3.43 4.28
N ASN A 125 6.39 4.45 3.69
CA ASN A 125 5.74 5.55 3.00
C ASN A 125 6.07 5.57 1.51
N GLY A 126 5.25 6.23 0.68
CA GLY A 126 5.52 6.50 -0.73
C GLY A 126 5.07 5.43 -1.72
N LYS A 127 4.68 4.22 -1.28
CA LYS A 127 4.29 3.10 -2.17
C LYS A 127 3.24 3.49 -3.21
N THR A 128 2.12 4.03 -2.76
CA THR A 128 0.97 4.39 -3.63
C THR A 128 1.34 5.46 -4.64
N THR A 129 2.03 6.52 -4.20
CA THR A 129 2.47 7.59 -5.10
C THR A 129 3.48 7.07 -6.11
N THR A 130 4.51 6.34 -5.68
CA THR A 130 5.50 5.75 -6.59
C THR A 130 4.84 4.81 -7.60
N ALA A 131 3.87 3.98 -7.16
CA ALA A 131 3.14 3.08 -8.06
C ALA A 131 2.34 3.83 -9.11
N HIS A 132 1.67 4.92 -8.71
CA HIS A 132 0.91 5.76 -9.62
C HIS A 132 1.81 6.45 -10.66
N LEU A 133 2.90 7.08 -10.20
CA LEU A 133 3.87 7.76 -11.07
C LEU A 133 4.50 6.78 -12.06
N LEU A 134 4.94 5.62 -11.60
CA LEU A 134 5.51 4.59 -12.48
C LEU A 134 4.49 4.10 -13.50
N ALA A 135 3.25 3.86 -13.08
CA ALA A 135 2.22 3.41 -14.00
C ALA A 135 1.95 4.42 -15.12
N GLU A 136 1.96 5.74 -14.83
CA GLU A 136 1.81 6.77 -15.86
C GLU A 136 3.02 6.83 -16.81
N ILE A 137 4.24 6.64 -16.30
CA ILE A 137 5.45 6.51 -17.14
C ILE A 137 5.30 5.31 -18.09
N LEU A 138 4.91 4.14 -17.58
CA LEU A 138 4.77 2.92 -18.39
C LEU A 138 3.64 3.04 -19.42
N ARG A 139 2.52 3.66 -19.07
CA ARG A 139 1.42 3.97 -20.01
C ARG A 139 1.86 4.92 -21.12
N SER A 140 2.61 5.97 -20.76
CA SER A 140 3.18 6.91 -21.73
C SER A 140 4.18 6.25 -22.68
N HIS A 141 4.95 5.28 -22.18
CA HIS A 141 5.85 4.45 -23.00
C HIS A 141 5.09 3.54 -23.98
N GLY A 142 3.79 3.35 -23.80
CA GLY A 142 2.92 2.57 -24.68
C GLY A 142 2.51 1.21 -24.12
N TRP A 143 2.96 0.83 -22.93
CA TRP A 143 2.53 -0.43 -22.31
C TRP A 143 1.15 -0.32 -21.69
N LYS A 144 0.30 -1.30 -21.97
CA LYS A 144 -0.96 -1.46 -21.26
C LYS A 144 -0.67 -1.84 -19.81
N THR A 145 -0.86 -0.91 -18.88
CA THR A 145 -0.40 -1.00 -17.49
C THR A 145 -1.55 -0.97 -16.50
N GLU A 146 -1.55 -1.94 -15.58
CA GLU A 146 -2.48 -2.01 -14.46
C GLU A 146 -1.76 -1.79 -13.12
N VAL A 147 -2.54 -1.33 -12.12
CA VAL A 147 -2.02 -1.08 -10.76
C VAL A 147 -2.77 -1.95 -9.75
N ILE A 148 -2.03 -2.60 -8.85
CA ILE A 148 -2.57 -3.32 -7.69
C ILE A 148 -2.11 -2.60 -6.43
N GLY A 149 -3.02 -2.01 -5.68
CA GLY A 149 -2.64 -1.24 -4.49
C GLY A 149 -3.82 -0.71 -3.70
N THR A 150 -3.51 0.20 -2.82
CA THR A 150 -4.44 0.79 -1.84
C THR A 150 -5.67 1.43 -2.50
N LEU A 151 -5.51 2.02 -3.69
CA LEU A 151 -6.61 2.70 -4.40
C LEU A 151 -7.45 1.77 -5.27
N THR A 152 -6.99 0.57 -5.57
CA THR A 152 -7.61 -0.30 -6.58
C THR A 152 -8.26 -1.56 -6.01
N GLY A 153 -7.98 -1.92 -4.77
CA GLY A 153 -8.46 -3.16 -4.16
C GLY A 153 -8.96 -3.01 -2.72
N ALA A 154 -9.67 -4.02 -2.26
CA ALA A 154 -10.10 -4.11 -0.85
C ALA A 154 -8.91 -4.29 0.12
N ARG A 155 -7.79 -4.78 -0.38
CA ARG A 155 -6.51 -4.90 0.33
C ARG A 155 -5.41 -4.33 -0.56
N THR A 156 -4.46 -3.63 0.02
CA THR A 156 -3.28 -3.11 -0.69
C THR A 156 -2.54 -4.20 -1.46
N THR A 157 -2.36 -5.37 -0.86
CA THR A 157 -1.81 -6.57 -1.51
C THR A 157 -2.81 -7.72 -1.30
N PRO A 158 -3.41 -8.28 -2.37
CA PRO A 158 -4.36 -9.38 -2.28
C PRO A 158 -3.76 -10.66 -1.68
N GLU A 159 -4.60 -11.62 -1.25
CA GLU A 159 -4.15 -12.97 -0.92
C GLU A 159 -3.60 -13.67 -2.17
N SER A 160 -2.65 -14.60 -2.00
CA SER A 160 -1.90 -15.18 -3.12
C SER A 160 -2.78 -15.83 -4.19
N THR A 161 -3.85 -16.51 -3.81
CA THR A 161 -4.80 -17.12 -4.76
C THR A 161 -5.53 -16.07 -5.60
N ASP A 162 -5.95 -14.96 -4.97
CA ASP A 162 -6.62 -13.86 -5.64
C ASP A 162 -5.64 -13.06 -6.51
N LEU A 163 -4.42 -12.86 -6.03
CA LEU A 163 -3.36 -12.21 -6.80
C LEU A 163 -3.04 -12.97 -8.09
N GLN A 164 -2.83 -14.28 -8.01
CA GLN A 164 -2.52 -15.09 -9.19
C GLN A 164 -3.71 -15.13 -10.17
N ARG A 165 -4.94 -15.12 -9.67
CA ARG A 165 -6.15 -15.02 -10.51
C ARG A 165 -6.21 -13.67 -11.22
N LEU A 166 -5.93 -12.57 -10.51
CA LEU A 166 -5.92 -11.22 -11.05
C LEU A 166 -4.84 -11.06 -12.13
N LEU A 167 -3.62 -11.52 -11.85
CA LEU A 167 -2.52 -11.49 -12.83
C LEU A 167 -2.85 -12.30 -14.09
N SER A 168 -3.49 -13.47 -13.95
CA SER A 168 -3.93 -14.26 -15.10
C SER A 168 -5.01 -13.56 -15.94
N VAL A 169 -5.93 -12.83 -15.29
CA VAL A 169 -6.93 -12.00 -15.98
C VAL A 169 -6.28 -10.84 -16.72
N PHE A 170 -5.32 -10.17 -16.10
CA PHE A 170 -4.59 -9.09 -16.72
C PHE A 170 -3.83 -9.56 -17.96
N GLU A 171 -3.08 -10.67 -17.85
CA GLU A 171 -2.39 -11.29 -18.97
C GLU A 171 -3.35 -11.63 -20.12
N GLY A 172 -4.47 -12.31 -19.80
CA GLY A 172 -5.50 -12.67 -20.79
C GLY A 172 -6.14 -11.45 -21.48
N ASN A 173 -6.11 -10.29 -20.85
CA ASN A 173 -6.57 -9.02 -21.41
C ASN A 173 -5.45 -8.25 -22.14
N GLY A 174 -4.25 -8.83 -22.30
CA GLY A 174 -3.13 -8.20 -23.00
C GLY A 174 -2.47 -7.07 -22.20
N VAL A 175 -2.51 -7.13 -20.86
CA VAL A 175 -1.72 -6.22 -19.99
C VAL A 175 -0.25 -6.60 -20.13
N GLU A 176 0.60 -5.60 -20.33
CA GLU A 176 2.05 -5.77 -20.54
C GLU A 176 2.84 -5.49 -19.27
N ALA A 177 2.33 -4.57 -18.42
CA ALA A 177 2.97 -4.22 -17.16
C ALA A 177 1.98 -4.18 -15.99
N VAL A 178 2.45 -4.61 -14.80
CA VAL A 178 1.70 -4.51 -13.55
C VAL A 178 2.59 -3.85 -12.50
N VAL A 179 2.13 -2.74 -11.93
CA VAL A 179 2.79 -2.08 -10.80
C VAL A 179 2.00 -2.38 -9.54
N MET A 180 2.64 -2.99 -8.53
CA MET A 180 1.90 -3.36 -7.33
C MET A 180 2.57 -2.93 -6.03
N GLU A 181 1.75 -2.49 -5.08
CA GLU A 181 2.18 -2.25 -3.72
C GLU A 181 2.34 -3.59 -2.97
N VAL A 182 3.52 -3.81 -2.38
CA VAL A 182 3.83 -5.01 -1.60
C VAL A 182 4.05 -4.62 -0.14
N THR A 183 3.07 -4.94 0.71
CA THR A 183 3.15 -4.65 2.15
C THR A 183 4.02 -5.66 2.89
N SER A 184 4.58 -5.29 4.03
CA SER A 184 5.35 -6.20 4.89
C SER A 184 4.50 -7.37 5.40
N HIS A 185 3.23 -7.14 5.73
CA HIS A 185 2.26 -8.20 6.06
C HIS A 185 2.11 -9.20 4.91
N ALA A 186 2.03 -8.69 3.66
CA ALA A 186 1.92 -9.55 2.49
C ALA A 186 3.13 -10.45 2.30
N LEU A 187 4.32 -9.94 2.57
CA LEU A 187 5.56 -10.71 2.50
C LEU A 187 5.65 -11.74 3.64
N GLU A 188 5.26 -11.36 4.85
CA GLU A 188 5.26 -12.27 5.99
C GLU A 188 4.23 -13.38 5.84
N LEU A 189 3.06 -13.06 5.29
CA LEU A 189 1.95 -14.00 5.06
C LEU A 189 1.98 -14.66 3.67
N TYR A 190 3.11 -14.61 2.95
CA TYR A 190 3.32 -15.24 1.64
C TYR A 190 2.27 -14.88 0.57
N ARG A 191 1.65 -13.67 0.64
CA ARG A 191 0.64 -13.25 -0.32
C ARG A 191 1.17 -13.08 -1.74
N VAL A 192 2.48 -12.88 -1.89
CA VAL A 192 3.16 -12.77 -3.19
C VAL A 192 3.89 -14.04 -3.60
N ALA A 193 3.71 -15.16 -2.87
CA ALA A 193 4.29 -16.45 -3.25
C ALA A 193 3.86 -16.86 -4.66
N GLY A 194 4.82 -17.33 -5.46
CA GLY A 194 4.61 -17.68 -6.86
C GLY A 194 4.57 -16.47 -7.83
N THR A 195 4.78 -15.23 -7.32
CA THR A 195 4.93 -14.03 -8.15
C THR A 195 6.41 -13.72 -8.34
N THR A 196 6.84 -13.50 -9.58
CA THR A 196 8.18 -13.02 -9.91
C THR A 196 8.10 -11.55 -10.31
N PHE A 197 8.88 -10.71 -9.63
CA PHE A 197 9.02 -9.30 -9.95
C PHE A 197 10.24 -9.10 -10.85
N GLU A 198 10.08 -8.34 -11.93
CA GLU A 198 11.19 -7.92 -12.75
C GLU A 198 12.02 -6.85 -12.03
N VAL A 199 11.34 -5.93 -11.38
CA VAL A 199 11.93 -4.89 -10.55
C VAL A 199 11.19 -4.81 -9.21
N SER A 200 11.94 -4.71 -8.12
CA SER A 200 11.39 -4.38 -6.80
C SER A 200 11.96 -3.08 -6.26
N VAL A 201 11.10 -2.22 -5.74
CA VAL A 201 11.47 -0.88 -5.26
C VAL A 201 11.37 -0.81 -3.73
N PHE A 202 12.42 -0.32 -3.09
CA PHE A 202 12.43 0.02 -1.66
C PHE A 202 12.45 1.54 -1.50
N THR A 203 11.36 2.10 -0.93
CA THR A 203 11.23 3.55 -0.77
C THR A 203 11.84 4.06 0.53
N ASN A 204 11.50 3.49 1.66
CA ASN A 204 12.01 3.85 3.00
C ASN A 204 11.51 2.89 4.09
N LEU A 205 12.07 3.00 5.30
CA LEU A 205 11.57 2.35 6.49
C LEU A 205 11.54 3.31 7.68
N SER A 206 10.35 3.54 8.24
CA SER A 206 10.14 4.24 9.51
C SER A 206 9.21 3.43 10.40
N GLN A 207 9.05 3.82 11.67
CA GLN A 207 8.23 3.08 12.63
C GLN A 207 6.77 2.98 12.16
N ASP A 208 6.32 1.76 11.97
CA ASP A 208 4.93 1.39 11.68
C ASP A 208 4.75 -0.12 11.90
N HIS A 209 3.51 -0.58 12.06
CA HIS A 209 3.16 -2.00 12.13
C HIS A 209 3.93 -2.82 13.19
N LEU A 210 4.34 -2.20 14.31
CA LEU A 210 5.01 -2.92 15.40
C LEU A 210 4.05 -3.78 16.22
N ASP A 211 2.75 -3.52 16.14
CA ASP A 211 1.68 -4.41 16.61
C ASP A 211 1.76 -5.80 15.98
N PHE A 212 2.17 -5.89 14.72
CA PHE A 212 2.33 -7.15 13.97
C PHE A 212 3.78 -7.66 13.97
N HIS A 213 4.75 -6.80 13.66
CA HIS A 213 6.15 -7.20 13.50
C HIS A 213 6.95 -7.24 14.81
N LEU A 214 6.46 -6.62 15.87
CA LEU A 214 7.05 -6.53 17.22
C LEU A 214 8.31 -5.67 17.29
N THR A 215 9.22 -5.74 16.30
CA THR A 215 10.47 -4.97 16.27
C THR A 215 10.77 -4.42 14.88
N MET A 216 11.56 -3.34 14.81
CA MET A 216 12.00 -2.75 13.53
C MET A 216 12.85 -3.72 12.70
N GLU A 217 13.65 -4.57 13.34
CA GLU A 217 14.48 -5.57 12.67
C GLU A 217 13.61 -6.61 11.95
N LYS A 218 12.53 -7.10 12.58
CA LYS A 218 11.57 -8.03 11.96
C LYS A 218 10.78 -7.34 10.85
N TYR A 219 10.42 -6.07 11.04
CA TYR A 219 9.74 -5.28 10.04
C TYR A 219 10.61 -5.08 8.79
N PHE A 220 11.90 -4.76 8.98
CA PHE A 220 12.88 -4.69 7.90
C PHE A 220 13.07 -6.05 7.22
N ALA A 221 13.31 -7.11 8.00
CA ALA A 221 13.51 -8.47 7.48
C ALA A 221 12.33 -8.94 6.62
N ALA A 222 11.09 -8.61 7.01
CA ALA A 222 9.90 -8.91 6.20
C ALA A 222 9.96 -8.24 4.83
N LYS A 223 10.33 -6.94 4.76
CA LYS A 223 10.46 -6.23 3.48
C LYS A 223 11.65 -6.71 2.65
N ALA A 224 12.78 -7.03 3.29
CA ALA A 224 13.98 -7.53 2.63
C ALA A 224 13.75 -8.84 1.86
N LYS A 225 12.75 -9.66 2.26
CA LYS A 225 12.36 -10.87 1.51
C LYS A 225 12.10 -10.59 0.03
N LEU A 226 11.52 -9.41 -0.29
CA LEU A 226 11.20 -9.03 -1.67
C LEU A 226 12.46 -8.93 -2.55
N PHE A 227 13.62 -8.65 -1.97
CA PHE A 227 14.89 -8.41 -2.66
C PHE A 227 15.80 -9.65 -2.70
N THR A 228 15.18 -10.80 -2.86
CA THR A 228 15.87 -12.11 -3.00
C THR A 228 15.58 -12.70 -4.38
N ASN A 229 16.45 -13.64 -4.83
CA ASN A 229 16.24 -14.37 -6.09
C ASN A 229 14.93 -15.17 -6.15
N GLU A 230 14.29 -15.39 -4.99
CA GLU A 230 12.97 -16.04 -4.94
C GLU A 230 11.89 -15.15 -5.52
N TYR A 231 11.99 -13.83 -5.31
CA TYR A 231 10.94 -12.88 -5.70
C TYR A 231 11.34 -11.96 -6.84
N SER A 232 12.60 -11.49 -6.90
CA SER A 232 12.95 -10.35 -7.75
C SER A 232 14.23 -10.59 -8.56
N LYS A 233 14.25 -10.02 -9.79
CA LYS A 233 15.44 -10.02 -10.65
C LYS A 233 16.35 -8.82 -10.34
N CYS A 234 15.77 -7.64 -10.10
CA CYS A 234 16.50 -6.40 -9.82
C CYS A 234 15.86 -5.61 -8.68
N GLY A 235 16.68 -5.05 -7.81
CA GLY A 235 16.27 -4.16 -6.72
C GLY A 235 16.59 -2.70 -7.04
N VAL A 236 15.62 -1.79 -6.86
CA VAL A 236 15.78 -0.33 -6.93
C VAL A 236 15.61 0.23 -5.53
N VAL A 237 16.67 0.78 -4.95
CA VAL A 237 16.74 1.02 -3.51
C VAL A 237 17.10 2.47 -3.21
N ASN A 238 16.34 3.10 -2.31
CA ASN A 238 16.65 4.41 -1.76
C ASN A 238 17.91 4.34 -0.88
N ARG A 239 19.02 4.91 -1.35
CA ARG A 239 20.30 4.93 -0.62
C ARG A 239 20.38 6.01 0.46
N ASP A 240 19.43 6.94 0.52
CA ASP A 240 19.37 7.97 1.55
C ASP A 240 18.67 7.45 2.83
N ASP A 241 18.01 6.30 2.76
CA ASP A 241 17.44 5.60 3.90
C ASP A 241 18.47 4.62 4.49
N VAL A 242 18.66 4.63 5.81
CA VAL A 242 19.65 3.78 6.49
C VAL A 242 19.38 2.27 6.26
N HIS A 243 18.12 1.87 6.22
CA HIS A 243 17.76 0.48 5.94
C HIS A 243 17.89 0.17 4.44
N GLY A 244 17.74 1.19 3.56
CA GLY A 244 18.07 1.07 2.15
C GLY A 244 19.56 0.79 1.92
N GLN A 245 20.45 1.48 2.64
CA GLN A 245 21.89 1.18 2.61
C GLN A 245 22.17 -0.25 3.09
N LEU A 246 21.59 -0.66 4.22
CA LEU A 246 21.72 -2.03 4.72
C LEU A 246 21.21 -3.06 3.72
N LEU A 247 20.12 -2.77 3.02
CA LEU A 247 19.57 -3.65 1.99
C LEU A 247 20.53 -3.77 0.81
N LEU A 248 21.12 -2.68 0.32
CA LEU A 248 22.14 -2.67 -0.74
C LEU A 248 23.37 -3.50 -0.38
N ASP A 249 23.80 -3.45 0.89
CA ASP A 249 24.96 -4.20 1.38
C ASP A 249 24.68 -5.71 1.52
N THR A 250 23.44 -6.12 1.66
CA THR A 250 23.08 -7.50 2.01
C THR A 250 22.37 -8.27 0.89
N MET A 251 21.74 -7.58 -0.07
CA MET A 251 21.03 -8.26 -1.17
C MET A 251 22.00 -8.87 -2.19
N THR A 252 21.54 -9.94 -2.85
CA THR A 252 22.34 -10.73 -3.80
C THR A 252 21.84 -10.67 -5.25
N ILE A 253 20.76 -9.92 -5.49
CA ILE A 253 20.22 -9.68 -6.83
C ILE A 253 20.84 -8.41 -7.44
N ASP A 254 20.71 -8.24 -8.76
CA ASP A 254 21.11 -7.01 -9.42
C ASP A 254 20.45 -5.80 -8.76
N SER A 255 21.18 -4.69 -8.66
CA SER A 255 20.68 -3.51 -7.95
C SER A 255 20.99 -2.20 -8.64
N MET A 256 20.07 -1.27 -8.49
CA MET A 256 20.20 0.15 -8.79
C MET A 256 19.81 0.95 -7.54
N SER A 257 20.48 2.04 -7.26
CA SER A 257 20.10 2.92 -6.15
C SER A 257 19.71 4.30 -6.65
N PHE A 258 18.89 5.00 -5.85
CA PHE A 258 18.51 6.39 -6.07
C PHE A 258 18.63 7.18 -4.77
N GLY A 259 18.81 8.49 -4.88
CA GLY A 259 18.88 9.40 -3.73
C GLY A 259 18.81 10.85 -4.18
N ILE A 260 18.64 11.78 -3.22
CA ILE A 260 18.48 13.22 -3.52
C ILE A 260 19.69 13.82 -4.25
N SER A 261 20.88 13.22 -4.10
CA SER A 261 22.08 13.65 -4.81
C SER A 261 22.07 13.40 -6.33
N ASP A 262 21.08 12.63 -6.83
CA ASP A 262 20.87 12.45 -8.28
C ASP A 262 20.15 13.64 -8.93
N VAL A 263 19.66 14.57 -8.12
CA VAL A 263 18.89 15.73 -8.56
C VAL A 263 19.75 16.99 -8.52
N ALA A 264 19.83 17.69 -9.66
CA ALA A 264 20.62 18.91 -9.76
C ALA A 264 19.88 20.17 -9.28
N SER A 265 18.55 20.25 -9.47
CA SER A 265 17.72 21.37 -9.05
C SER A 265 16.34 20.89 -8.69
N VAL A 266 15.67 21.56 -7.77
CA VAL A 266 14.27 21.27 -7.41
C VAL A 266 13.49 22.59 -7.36
N LEU A 267 12.42 22.68 -8.13
CA LEU A 267 11.40 23.71 -8.03
C LEU A 267 10.07 23.05 -7.67
N MET A 268 9.35 23.63 -6.73
CA MET A 268 8.13 23.00 -6.22
C MET A 268 7.15 24.01 -5.66
N ASP A 269 5.85 23.77 -5.91
CA ASP A 269 4.74 24.41 -5.23
C ASP A 269 3.74 23.35 -4.72
N ALA A 270 2.51 23.75 -4.38
CA ALA A 270 1.48 22.82 -3.87
C ALA A 270 1.01 21.79 -4.91
N ARG A 271 1.21 22.04 -6.21
CA ARG A 271 0.62 21.29 -7.32
C ARG A 271 1.61 20.90 -8.38
N HIS A 272 2.84 21.38 -8.29
CA HIS A 272 3.84 21.17 -9.32
C HIS A 272 5.20 20.89 -8.71
N LEU A 273 5.93 19.98 -9.35
CA LEU A 273 7.27 19.57 -9.02
C LEU A 273 8.11 19.52 -10.28
N GLU A 274 9.27 20.19 -10.29
CA GLU A 274 10.28 20.08 -11.33
C GLU A 274 11.66 19.79 -10.73
N PHE A 275 12.42 18.94 -11.39
CA PHE A 275 13.80 18.63 -11.02
C PHE A 275 14.59 18.10 -12.23
N ASP A 276 15.90 18.23 -12.20
CA ASP A 276 16.78 17.77 -13.28
C ASP A 276 17.51 16.49 -12.88
N ILE A 277 17.54 15.51 -13.79
CA ILE A 277 18.34 14.28 -13.69
C ILE A 277 19.18 14.15 -14.97
N ASP A 278 20.50 14.16 -14.83
CA ASP A 278 21.46 13.98 -15.92
C ASP A 278 21.21 14.95 -17.11
N GLY A 279 20.74 16.18 -16.84
CA GLY A 279 20.43 17.19 -17.84
C GLY A 279 19.06 17.03 -18.51
N VAL A 280 18.20 16.16 -17.99
CA VAL A 280 16.81 15.98 -18.46
C VAL A 280 15.86 16.52 -17.38
N LEU A 281 15.04 17.53 -17.78
CA LEU A 281 14.04 18.11 -16.89
C LEU A 281 12.88 17.13 -16.68
N MET A 282 12.65 16.76 -15.42
CA MET A 282 11.52 15.99 -14.95
C MET A 282 10.46 16.93 -14.39
N SER A 283 9.17 16.71 -14.71
CA SER A 283 8.07 17.48 -14.12
C SER A 283 6.90 16.56 -13.78
N ALA A 284 6.14 16.91 -12.74
CA ALA A 284 4.93 16.20 -12.35
C ALA A 284 3.91 17.17 -11.73
N HIS A 285 2.61 16.90 -11.94
CA HIS A 285 1.53 17.70 -11.38
C HIS A 285 1.15 17.24 -9.96
N LEU A 286 2.11 17.31 -9.05
CA LEU A 286 1.94 17.03 -7.62
C LEU A 286 2.98 17.83 -6.82
N GLY A 287 2.59 18.28 -5.63
CA GLY A 287 3.47 18.99 -4.71
C GLY A 287 4.04 18.09 -3.62
N GLY A 288 4.79 18.69 -2.68
CA GLY A 288 5.36 18.03 -1.51
C GLY A 288 6.78 17.50 -1.71
N GLN A 289 7.69 17.95 -0.84
CA GLN A 289 9.12 17.66 -0.96
C GLN A 289 9.45 16.16 -1.00
N PHE A 290 8.73 15.34 -0.23
CA PHE A 290 8.92 13.89 -0.24
C PHE A 290 8.53 13.24 -1.58
N ASN A 291 7.75 13.93 -2.43
CA ASN A 291 7.38 13.44 -3.76
C ASN A 291 8.54 13.54 -4.77
N VAL A 292 9.59 14.31 -4.48
CA VAL A 292 10.86 14.21 -5.22
C VAL A 292 11.41 12.79 -5.12
N MET A 293 11.48 12.24 -3.90
CA MET A 293 11.96 10.87 -3.67
C MET A 293 11.04 9.80 -4.26
N ASN A 294 9.71 10.01 -4.19
CA ASN A 294 8.74 9.10 -4.84
C ASN A 294 8.89 9.12 -6.37
N SER A 295 9.13 10.30 -6.94
CA SER A 295 9.41 10.45 -8.38
C SER A 295 10.74 9.81 -8.77
N LEU A 296 11.80 10.01 -7.99
CA LEU A 296 13.09 9.35 -8.21
C LEU A 296 12.98 7.82 -8.16
N ALA A 297 12.18 7.29 -7.24
CA ALA A 297 11.90 5.86 -7.14
C ALA A 297 11.21 5.34 -8.43
N ALA A 298 10.21 6.07 -8.94
CA ALA A 298 9.51 5.73 -10.18
C ALA A 298 10.42 5.84 -11.41
N VAL A 299 11.20 6.93 -11.51
CA VAL A 299 12.21 7.14 -12.57
C VAL A 299 13.23 6.01 -12.59
N SER A 300 13.78 5.65 -11.44
CA SER A 300 14.79 4.60 -11.33
C SER A 300 14.23 3.22 -11.65
N ALA A 301 12.97 2.93 -11.26
CA ALA A 301 12.29 1.69 -11.63
C ALA A 301 12.06 1.61 -13.15
N ALA A 302 11.64 2.71 -13.78
CA ALA A 302 11.47 2.76 -15.23
C ALA A 302 12.80 2.61 -15.98
N ARG A 303 13.90 3.20 -15.47
CA ARG A 303 15.26 2.98 -16.01
C ARG A 303 15.68 1.52 -15.89
N ALA A 304 15.38 0.87 -14.77
CA ALA A 304 15.68 -0.57 -14.59
C ALA A 304 14.91 -1.46 -15.57
N LEU A 305 13.75 -1.00 -16.06
CA LEU A 305 12.99 -1.64 -17.15
C LEU A 305 13.51 -1.26 -18.55
N GLY A 306 14.58 -0.46 -18.67
CA GLY A 306 15.20 -0.08 -19.94
C GLY A 306 14.58 1.12 -20.64
N ILE A 307 13.71 1.88 -19.99
CA ILE A 307 13.07 3.08 -20.57
C ILE A 307 14.04 4.26 -20.49
N SER A 308 14.12 5.04 -21.56
CA SER A 308 15.02 6.21 -21.63
C SER A 308 14.55 7.37 -20.76
N LEU A 309 15.48 8.21 -20.26
CA LEU A 309 15.13 9.38 -19.44
C LEU A 309 14.16 10.34 -20.14
N THR A 310 14.27 10.49 -21.46
CA THR A 310 13.37 11.36 -22.25
C THR A 310 11.93 10.84 -22.25
N GLU A 311 11.73 9.54 -22.44
CA GLU A 311 10.40 8.90 -22.37
C GLU A 311 9.85 8.93 -20.95
N ILE A 312 10.72 8.73 -19.94
CA ILE A 312 10.36 8.84 -18.52
C ILE A 312 9.86 10.27 -18.20
N ALA A 313 10.60 11.29 -18.64
CA ALA A 313 10.21 12.69 -18.44
C ALA A 313 8.84 13.01 -19.08
N GLU A 314 8.59 12.52 -20.30
CA GLU A 314 7.29 12.66 -20.96
C GLU A 314 6.16 11.97 -20.17
N GLY A 315 6.41 10.76 -19.67
CA GLY A 315 5.43 10.02 -18.88
C GLY A 315 5.17 10.67 -17.52
N LEU A 316 6.20 11.11 -16.85
CA LEU A 316 6.10 11.77 -15.54
C LEU A 316 5.35 13.09 -15.64
N SER A 317 5.51 13.87 -16.73
CA SER A 317 4.79 15.12 -16.96
C SER A 317 3.28 14.97 -17.11
N ARG A 318 2.80 13.76 -17.41
CA ARG A 318 1.36 13.43 -17.49
C ARG A 318 0.80 12.97 -16.13
N ALA A 319 1.68 12.67 -15.16
CA ALA A 319 1.26 12.21 -13.88
C ALA A 319 0.57 13.31 -13.07
N THR A 320 -0.59 12.98 -12.50
CA THR A 320 -1.38 13.89 -11.68
C THR A 320 -1.29 13.52 -10.21
N ALA A 321 -1.74 14.41 -9.34
CA ALA A 321 -1.82 14.15 -7.91
C ALA A 321 -2.62 12.86 -7.61
N VAL A 322 -2.11 12.08 -6.68
CA VAL A 322 -2.78 10.86 -6.22
C VAL A 322 -3.84 11.25 -5.20
N PRO A 323 -5.10 10.80 -5.33
CA PRO A 323 -6.17 11.15 -4.39
C PRO A 323 -5.74 10.86 -2.94
N GLY A 324 -5.87 11.87 -2.07
CA GLY A 324 -5.51 11.79 -0.65
C GLY A 324 -4.03 11.58 -0.35
N ARG A 325 -3.13 11.93 -1.26
CA ARG A 325 -1.67 11.92 -1.09
C ARG A 325 -1.09 13.29 -1.44
N PHE A 326 -0.97 14.15 -0.46
CA PHE A 326 -0.62 15.57 -0.64
C PHE A 326 -1.50 16.22 -1.72
N GLU A 327 -2.79 15.91 -1.68
CA GLU A 327 -3.76 16.40 -2.65
C GLU A 327 -4.10 17.85 -2.34
N SER A 328 -3.74 18.78 -3.24
CA SER A 328 -4.15 20.17 -3.12
C SER A 328 -5.63 20.31 -3.54
N VAL A 329 -6.43 20.93 -2.68
CA VAL A 329 -7.84 21.22 -2.92
C VAL A 329 -7.99 22.71 -3.19
N ASP A 330 -8.36 23.06 -4.43
CA ASP A 330 -8.58 24.43 -4.88
C ASP A 330 -10.06 24.64 -5.29
N ALA A 331 -10.68 25.61 -4.69
CA ALA A 331 -12.02 26.10 -5.01
C ALA A 331 -12.04 27.63 -5.14
N GLY A 332 -10.87 28.28 -5.33
CA GLY A 332 -10.72 29.72 -5.46
C GLY A 332 -10.46 30.46 -4.15
N GLN A 333 -10.23 29.74 -3.04
CA GLN A 333 -9.87 30.34 -1.73
C GLN A 333 -8.47 30.96 -1.79
N SER A 334 -8.17 31.85 -0.81
CA SER A 334 -6.91 32.60 -0.72
C SER A 334 -5.81 31.93 0.13
N PHE A 335 -6.04 30.71 0.59
CA PHE A 335 -5.14 29.88 1.38
C PHE A 335 -5.03 28.49 0.75
N GLU A 336 -3.92 27.77 1.00
CA GLU A 336 -3.75 26.42 0.47
C GLU A 336 -4.48 25.39 1.36
N VAL A 337 -5.04 24.35 0.75
CA VAL A 337 -5.65 23.19 1.44
C VAL A 337 -5.01 21.91 0.91
N ILE A 338 -4.42 21.13 1.81
CA ILE A 338 -3.75 19.86 1.50
C ILE A 338 -4.49 18.73 2.23
N VAL A 339 -4.88 17.70 1.48
CA VAL A 339 -5.46 16.46 2.03
C VAL A 339 -4.44 15.34 1.91
N ASP A 340 -4.15 14.66 3.04
CA ASP A 340 -3.17 13.58 3.05
C ASP A 340 -3.57 12.39 3.94
N TYR A 341 -3.08 11.22 3.59
CA TYR A 341 -3.28 9.97 4.34
C TYR A 341 -2.33 9.83 5.54
N ALA A 342 -1.53 10.82 5.88
CA ALA A 342 -0.58 10.78 6.98
C ALA A 342 -1.24 10.40 8.30
N HIS A 343 -1.04 9.14 8.73
CA HIS A 343 -1.64 8.53 9.92
C HIS A 343 -0.60 7.89 10.84
N THR A 344 0.69 8.15 10.59
CA THR A 344 1.84 7.79 11.43
C THR A 344 2.61 9.03 11.82
N PRO A 345 3.42 8.99 12.91
CA PRO A 345 4.25 10.13 13.32
C PRO A 345 5.14 10.66 12.18
N ASP A 346 5.96 9.80 11.56
CA ASP A 346 6.87 10.18 10.46
C ASP A 346 6.11 10.76 9.25
N ALA A 347 4.97 10.16 8.86
CA ALA A 347 4.19 10.68 7.74
C ALA A 347 3.61 12.06 8.05
N LEU A 348 3.08 12.27 9.27
CA LEU A 348 2.55 13.57 9.69
C LEU A 348 3.65 14.64 9.71
N GLU A 349 4.83 14.32 10.24
CA GLU A 349 5.97 15.21 10.23
C GLU A 349 6.35 15.67 8.83
N ARG A 350 6.51 14.71 7.89
CA ARG A 350 6.86 14.99 6.48
C ARG A 350 5.82 15.86 5.77
N VAL A 351 4.55 15.60 6.01
CA VAL A 351 3.46 16.38 5.40
C VAL A 351 3.48 17.81 5.96
N LEU A 352 3.63 17.99 7.27
CA LEU A 352 3.68 19.32 7.89
C LEU A 352 4.93 20.10 7.45
N ASP A 353 6.11 19.46 7.36
CA ASP A 353 7.32 20.08 6.86
C ASP A 353 7.19 20.51 5.40
N SER A 354 6.64 19.65 4.55
CA SER A 354 6.38 19.99 3.14
C SER A 354 5.35 21.13 3.01
N SER A 355 4.31 21.11 3.84
CA SER A 355 3.27 22.15 3.82
C SER A 355 3.79 23.50 4.31
N ARG A 356 4.74 23.49 5.26
CA ARG A 356 5.36 24.74 5.75
C ARG A 356 6.12 25.47 4.64
N SER A 357 6.71 24.78 3.69
CA SER A 357 7.40 25.40 2.54
C SER A 357 6.46 26.10 1.54
N LEU A 358 5.16 25.86 1.64
CA LEU A 358 4.14 26.48 0.77
C LEU A 358 3.57 27.79 1.34
N MET A 359 3.86 28.07 2.62
CA MET A 359 3.32 29.25 3.31
C MET A 359 3.95 30.53 2.82
N SER A 360 3.21 31.63 2.91
CA SER A 360 3.78 32.97 2.87
C SER A 360 4.61 33.25 4.13
N GLU A 361 5.47 34.28 4.10
CA GLU A 361 6.31 34.68 5.26
C GLU A 361 5.50 34.97 6.54
N THR A 362 4.25 35.41 6.39
CA THR A 362 3.35 35.75 7.52
C THR A 362 2.23 34.72 7.73
N GLY A 363 2.18 33.68 6.90
CA GLY A 363 1.16 32.63 6.95
C GLY A 363 1.33 31.71 8.17
N LYS A 364 0.27 30.96 8.47
CA LYS A 364 0.21 29.95 9.52
C LYS A 364 -0.04 28.57 8.92
N LEU A 365 0.50 27.55 9.56
CA LEU A 365 0.21 26.16 9.26
C LEU A 365 -0.86 25.64 10.26
N LEU A 366 -2.02 25.31 9.73
CA LEU A 366 -3.11 24.72 10.48
C LEU A 366 -3.16 23.22 10.19
N VAL A 367 -3.39 22.38 11.20
CA VAL A 367 -3.59 20.94 10.99
C VAL A 367 -4.89 20.47 11.62
N VAL A 368 -5.67 19.70 10.85
CA VAL A 368 -6.88 18.98 11.27
C VAL A 368 -6.59 17.49 11.16
N PHE A 369 -6.56 16.78 12.29
CA PHE A 369 -6.27 15.34 12.27
C PHE A 369 -6.84 14.60 13.49
N GLY A 370 -6.89 13.29 13.37
CA GLY A 370 -7.22 12.35 14.44
C GLY A 370 -6.47 11.03 14.24
N CYS A 371 -6.71 10.07 15.13
CA CYS A 371 -6.17 8.72 15.03
C CYS A 371 -7.29 7.69 14.99
N GLY A 372 -7.03 6.55 14.31
CA GLY A 372 -7.96 5.44 14.29
C GLY A 372 -8.01 4.69 15.62
N GLY A 373 -9.22 4.23 15.99
CA GLY A 373 -9.45 3.26 17.05
C GLY A 373 -9.19 1.83 16.58
N ASP A 374 -9.04 0.87 17.51
CA ASP A 374 -8.72 -0.54 17.26
C ASP A 374 -7.45 -0.69 16.40
N ARG A 375 -6.46 0.16 16.65
CA ARG A 375 -5.17 0.24 16.00
C ARG A 375 -4.09 0.59 17.03
N ASP A 376 -2.84 0.69 16.58
CA ASP A 376 -1.71 1.11 17.38
C ASP A 376 -2.04 2.40 18.17
N MET A 377 -2.13 2.28 19.49
CA MET A 377 -2.41 3.39 20.41
C MET A 377 -1.15 4.21 20.71
N GLU A 378 0.03 3.60 20.61
CA GLU A 378 1.30 4.23 20.99
C GLU A 378 1.67 5.40 20.09
N LYS A 379 1.14 5.46 18.86
CA LYS A 379 1.36 6.56 17.91
C LYS A 379 0.60 7.85 18.24
N ARG A 380 -0.46 7.81 19.08
CA ARG A 380 -1.37 8.93 19.31
C ARG A 380 -0.68 10.13 19.97
N GLN A 381 0.04 9.88 21.04
CA GLN A 381 0.81 10.93 21.72
C GLN A 381 1.96 11.47 20.85
N PRO A 382 2.82 10.65 20.22
CA PRO A 382 3.84 11.12 19.26
C PRO A 382 3.28 11.96 18.11
N MET A 383 2.14 11.59 17.52
CA MET A 383 1.48 12.40 16.50
C MET A 383 1.03 13.76 17.06
N GLY A 384 0.53 13.80 18.30
CA GLY A 384 0.21 15.03 19.01
C GLY A 384 1.45 15.91 19.21
N GLU A 385 2.57 15.36 19.67
CA GLU A 385 3.83 16.06 19.85
C GLU A 385 4.35 16.68 18.56
N ILE A 386 4.31 15.93 17.44
CA ILE A 386 4.70 16.42 16.12
C ILE A 386 3.77 17.55 15.66
N ALA A 387 2.46 17.40 15.81
CA ALA A 387 1.51 18.45 15.44
C ALA A 387 1.76 19.73 16.27
N GLY A 388 1.98 19.60 17.57
CA GLY A 388 2.32 20.73 18.46
C GLY A 388 3.67 21.37 18.12
N ALA A 389 4.67 20.61 17.72
CA ALA A 389 5.98 21.14 17.33
C ALA A 389 5.94 21.86 15.97
N LYS A 390 5.26 21.27 14.98
CA LYS A 390 5.35 21.67 13.57
C LYS A 390 4.21 22.61 13.10
N ALA A 391 3.00 22.51 13.62
CA ALA A 391 1.89 23.39 13.23
C ALA A 391 1.79 24.64 14.13
N ASP A 392 1.14 25.67 13.64
CA ASP A 392 0.84 26.90 14.40
C ASP A 392 -0.54 26.81 15.06
N VAL A 393 -1.46 26.04 14.47
CA VAL A 393 -2.78 25.78 14.98
C VAL A 393 -3.11 24.29 14.83
N VAL A 394 -3.55 23.66 15.89
CA VAL A 394 -3.95 22.25 15.91
C VAL A 394 -5.44 22.12 16.22
N ILE A 395 -6.16 21.41 15.37
CA ILE A 395 -7.57 21.04 15.57
C ILE A 395 -7.62 19.51 15.61
N ILE A 396 -8.00 18.98 16.77
CA ILE A 396 -8.07 17.53 16.99
C ILE A 396 -9.49 17.06 16.68
N THR A 397 -9.62 16.02 15.86
CA THR A 397 -10.92 15.48 15.45
C THR A 397 -10.95 13.95 15.43
N SER A 398 -12.11 13.36 15.09
CA SER A 398 -12.20 11.92 14.87
C SER A 398 -11.66 11.55 13.49
N ASP A 399 -10.93 10.43 13.43
CA ASP A 399 -10.64 9.67 12.21
C ASP A 399 -11.70 8.57 12.04
N ASN A 400 -11.36 7.30 12.29
CA ASN A 400 -12.25 6.16 12.40
C ASN A 400 -12.18 5.64 13.85
N PRO A 401 -12.96 6.13 14.80
CA PRO A 401 -12.87 5.68 16.19
C PRO A 401 -13.24 4.20 16.36
N ARG A 402 -14.01 3.60 15.45
CA ARG A 402 -14.47 2.21 15.52
C ARG A 402 -15.13 1.89 16.86
N SER A 403 -14.65 0.85 17.59
CA SER A 403 -15.21 0.48 18.89
C SER A 403 -14.76 1.37 20.05
N GLU A 404 -13.71 2.20 19.85
CA GLU A 404 -13.19 3.08 20.89
C GLU A 404 -13.94 4.43 20.97
N SER A 405 -13.80 5.10 22.12
CA SER A 405 -14.31 6.47 22.29
C SER A 405 -13.46 7.48 21.54
N GLY A 406 -14.04 8.20 20.56
CA GLY A 406 -13.36 9.28 19.86
C GLY A 406 -12.82 10.37 20.81
N ALA A 407 -13.52 10.62 21.93
CA ALA A 407 -13.07 11.58 22.93
C ALA A 407 -11.82 11.11 23.69
N GLU A 408 -11.70 9.82 24.00
CA GLU A 408 -10.52 9.26 24.66
C GLU A 408 -9.31 9.27 23.72
N ILE A 409 -9.50 8.94 22.44
CA ILE A 409 -8.46 9.06 21.42
C ILE A 409 -7.97 10.51 21.32
N ALA A 410 -8.89 11.46 21.25
CA ALA A 410 -8.56 12.89 21.18
C ALA A 410 -7.82 13.39 22.44
N LEU A 411 -8.14 12.88 23.63
CA LEU A 411 -7.40 13.20 24.87
C LEU A 411 -5.94 12.73 24.80
N GLN A 412 -5.67 11.55 24.25
CA GLN A 412 -4.30 11.03 24.10
C GLN A 412 -3.48 11.87 23.11
N ILE A 413 -4.09 12.28 21.99
CA ILE A 413 -3.45 13.20 21.02
C ILE A 413 -3.19 14.56 21.69
N ASN A 414 -4.17 15.11 22.41
CA ASN A 414 -4.05 16.40 23.08
C ASN A 414 -2.93 16.39 24.15
N ALA A 415 -2.74 15.26 24.85
CA ALA A 415 -1.62 15.12 25.79
C ALA A 415 -0.27 15.32 25.09
N GLY A 416 -0.09 14.78 23.88
CA GLY A 416 1.11 14.99 23.06
C GLY A 416 1.29 16.45 22.63
N VAL A 417 0.23 17.08 22.11
CA VAL A 417 0.33 18.51 21.71
C VAL A 417 0.72 19.39 22.89
N ARG A 418 0.14 19.16 24.06
CA ARG A 418 0.46 19.93 25.29
C ARG A 418 1.87 19.67 25.81
N ALA A 419 2.42 18.50 25.60
CA ALA A 419 3.81 18.19 25.95
C ALA A 419 4.80 18.99 25.10
N SER A 420 4.44 19.28 23.84
CA SER A 420 5.22 20.09 22.92
C SER A 420 4.97 21.61 23.12
N ASP A 421 3.72 22.04 23.02
CA ASP A 421 3.30 23.44 23.23
C ASP A 421 1.82 23.51 23.61
N SER A 422 1.54 23.93 24.84
CA SER A 422 0.16 23.95 25.39
C SER A 422 -0.76 24.99 24.75
N HIS A 423 -0.23 25.95 24.00
CA HIS A 423 -1.02 27.05 23.43
C HIS A 423 -1.51 26.79 21.99
N LYS A 424 -1.07 25.71 21.34
CA LYS A 424 -1.34 25.44 19.92
C LYS A 424 -2.66 24.69 19.65
N VAL A 425 -3.28 24.05 20.65
CA VAL A 425 -4.60 23.44 20.47
C VAL A 425 -5.65 24.52 20.44
N LEU A 426 -6.27 24.74 19.27
CA LEU A 426 -7.41 25.64 19.15
C LEU A 426 -8.66 25.01 19.77
N CYS A 427 -8.98 23.76 19.34
CA CYS A 427 -10.13 23.01 19.85
C CYS A 427 -9.96 21.51 19.60
N THR A 428 -10.82 20.75 20.31
CA THR A 428 -11.16 19.36 19.97
C THR A 428 -12.60 19.34 19.50
N GLU A 429 -12.80 19.02 18.22
CA GLU A 429 -14.11 18.89 17.59
C GLU A 429 -14.21 17.50 16.96
N LEU A 430 -15.07 16.65 17.52
CA LEU A 430 -15.16 15.24 17.12
C LEU A 430 -15.89 15.05 15.78
N ASP A 431 -16.78 15.97 15.42
CA ASP A 431 -17.35 16.01 14.07
C ASP A 431 -16.28 16.52 13.09
N ARG A 432 -15.80 15.62 12.25
CA ARG A 432 -14.69 15.91 11.32
C ARG A 432 -15.06 16.99 10.30
N ARG A 433 -16.32 17.03 9.84
CA ARG A 433 -16.80 18.08 8.93
C ARG A 433 -16.79 19.45 9.61
N ALA A 434 -17.27 19.50 10.84
CA ALA A 434 -17.24 20.73 11.64
C ALA A 434 -15.81 21.19 11.92
N ALA A 435 -14.90 20.26 12.25
CA ALA A 435 -13.49 20.53 12.49
C ALA A 435 -12.80 21.17 11.26
N ILE A 436 -13.06 20.64 10.07
CA ILE A 436 -12.57 21.21 8.78
C ILE A 436 -13.16 22.60 8.58
N GLY A 437 -14.46 22.79 8.83
CA GLY A 437 -15.13 24.09 8.75
C GLY A 437 -14.53 25.13 9.68
N ILE A 438 -14.18 24.75 10.91
CA ILE A 438 -13.48 25.62 11.88
C ILE A 438 -12.11 26.05 11.30
N ALA A 439 -11.31 25.12 10.76
CA ALA A 439 -10.02 25.45 10.15
C ALA A 439 -10.19 26.50 9.03
N PHE A 440 -11.15 26.32 8.14
CA PHE A 440 -11.39 27.24 7.02
C PHE A 440 -11.92 28.61 7.48
N SER A 441 -12.68 28.65 8.57
CA SER A 441 -13.22 29.90 9.10
C SER A 441 -12.17 30.85 9.70
N ILE A 442 -11.01 30.29 10.09
CA ILE A 442 -9.92 31.06 10.71
C ILE A 442 -8.73 31.25 9.79
N ALA A 443 -8.64 30.45 8.70
CA ALA A 443 -7.55 30.56 7.73
C ALA A 443 -7.54 31.93 7.04
N GLN A 444 -6.35 32.49 6.86
CA GLN A 444 -6.11 33.79 6.23
C GLN A 444 -5.34 33.61 4.92
N PRO A 445 -5.32 34.62 4.03
CA PRO A 445 -4.50 34.57 2.84
C PRO A 445 -3.03 34.25 3.14
N GLY A 446 -2.50 33.23 2.44
CA GLY A 446 -1.13 32.76 2.61
C GLY A 446 -0.93 31.68 3.70
N ASP A 447 -2.01 31.29 4.39
CA ASP A 447 -2.01 30.14 5.30
C ASP A 447 -2.04 28.82 4.52
N VAL A 448 -1.70 27.72 5.20
CA VAL A 448 -1.85 26.36 4.72
C VAL A 448 -2.67 25.54 5.73
N VAL A 449 -3.73 24.91 5.27
CA VAL A 449 -4.56 23.98 6.04
C VAL A 449 -4.27 22.55 5.61
N VAL A 450 -3.76 21.72 6.52
CA VAL A 450 -3.54 20.29 6.30
C VAL A 450 -4.66 19.49 6.94
N ILE A 451 -5.35 18.66 6.17
CA ILE A 451 -6.33 17.69 6.63
C ILE A 451 -5.69 16.30 6.51
N ALA A 452 -5.33 15.71 7.66
CA ALA A 452 -4.52 14.47 7.68
C ALA A 452 -5.28 13.29 8.33
N GLY A 453 -4.85 12.07 7.93
CA GLY A 453 -5.29 10.79 8.49
C GLY A 453 -6.05 9.93 7.49
N LYS A 454 -7.13 10.44 6.89
CA LYS A 454 -8.03 9.66 6.01
C LYS A 454 -7.63 9.66 4.53
N GLY A 455 -7.08 10.76 4.03
CA GLY A 455 -6.65 10.87 2.64
C GLY A 455 -7.76 10.47 1.64
N HIS A 456 -7.54 9.37 0.93
CA HIS A 456 -8.46 8.84 -0.11
C HIS A 456 -9.66 8.03 0.45
N GLU A 457 -9.73 7.80 1.76
CA GLU A 457 -10.84 7.03 2.33
C GLU A 457 -12.19 7.70 2.05
N ASN A 458 -13.19 6.88 1.69
CA ASN A 458 -14.53 7.35 1.35
C ASN A 458 -15.56 7.08 2.44
N THR A 459 -15.12 6.61 3.61
CA THR A 459 -16.00 6.27 4.73
C THR A 459 -15.39 6.67 6.07
N GLN A 460 -16.25 6.89 7.06
CA GLN A 460 -15.89 7.02 8.47
C GLN A 460 -16.63 5.95 9.28
N THR A 461 -15.90 5.20 10.11
CA THR A 461 -16.48 4.15 10.97
C THR A 461 -16.57 4.63 12.41
N ILE A 462 -17.78 4.66 12.95
CA ILE A 462 -18.09 5.06 14.35
C ILE A 462 -18.90 3.94 14.98
N GLY A 463 -18.38 3.29 16.00
CA GLY A 463 -18.96 2.06 16.52
C GLY A 463 -19.01 0.98 15.43
N THR A 464 -20.19 0.44 15.17
CA THR A 464 -20.47 -0.53 14.12
C THR A 464 -21.00 0.10 12.82
N GLU A 465 -21.24 1.40 12.82
CA GLU A 465 -21.82 2.12 11.69
C GLU A 465 -20.75 2.69 10.76
N ILE A 466 -21.02 2.65 9.46
CA ILE A 466 -20.12 3.16 8.40
C ILE A 466 -20.86 4.29 7.68
N PHE A 467 -20.30 5.49 7.77
CA PHE A 467 -20.82 6.68 7.13
C PHE A 467 -20.00 7.04 5.89
N PRO A 468 -20.63 7.52 4.80
CA PRO A 468 -19.89 8.13 3.69
C PRO A 468 -19.15 9.37 4.16
N PHE A 469 -17.85 9.45 3.91
CA PHE A 469 -17.03 10.60 4.27
C PHE A 469 -15.74 10.62 3.45
N ASN A 470 -15.47 11.73 2.77
CA ASN A 470 -14.21 11.94 2.04
C ASN A 470 -13.70 13.35 2.29
N ASP A 471 -12.47 13.47 2.80
CA ASP A 471 -11.86 14.73 3.20
C ASP A 471 -11.81 15.76 2.07
N ALA A 472 -11.37 15.36 0.88
CA ALA A 472 -11.26 16.28 -0.26
C ALA A 472 -12.63 16.75 -0.77
N GLN A 473 -13.64 15.87 -0.77
CA GLN A 473 -15.00 16.24 -1.12
C GLN A 473 -15.59 17.22 -0.12
N VAL A 474 -15.45 16.92 1.18
CA VAL A 474 -15.93 17.79 2.26
C VAL A 474 -15.25 19.16 2.19
N ALA A 475 -13.95 19.20 1.93
CA ALA A 475 -13.20 20.44 1.76
C ALA A 475 -13.76 21.29 0.60
N ARG A 476 -13.96 20.68 -0.59
CA ARG A 476 -14.56 21.39 -1.74
C ARG A 476 -15.96 21.91 -1.46
N GLU A 477 -16.80 21.14 -0.79
CA GLU A 477 -18.17 21.55 -0.41
C GLU A 477 -18.17 22.76 0.55
N LEU A 478 -17.30 22.73 1.58
CA LEU A 478 -17.21 23.80 2.56
C LEU A 478 -16.63 25.08 1.96
N LEU A 479 -15.64 24.98 1.07
CA LEU A 479 -15.08 26.12 0.35
C LEU A 479 -16.09 26.73 -0.64
N GLY A 480 -16.81 25.89 -1.41
CA GLY A 480 -17.85 26.34 -2.34
C GLY A 480 -19.08 26.96 -1.66
N ALA A 481 -19.34 26.64 -0.38
CA ALA A 481 -20.40 27.27 0.41
C ALA A 481 -20.00 28.64 0.98
N GLN A 482 -18.71 29.01 0.96
CA GLN A 482 -18.20 30.30 1.42
C GLN A 482 -18.06 31.34 0.29
N SER A 483 -18.09 30.87 -0.97
CA SER A 483 -18.10 31.71 -2.19
C SER A 483 -19.52 32.09 -2.60
#